data_d6ae891d5e68b6f3f46cca573b79f172
#
_entry.id   d6ae891d5e68b6f3f46cca573b79f172
#
_cell.length_a   1.000
_cell.length_b   1.000
_cell.length_c   1.000
_cell.angle_alpha   90.00
_cell.angle_beta   90.00
_cell.angle_gamma   90.00
#
_symmetry.space_group_name_H-M   'P 1'
#
loop_
_entity.id
_entity.type
_entity.pdbx_description
1 polymer ?
#
loop_
_entity_poly.entity_id
_entity_poly.type
_entity_poly.pdbx_seq_one_letter_code
_entity_poly.pdbx_strand_id
1 'polypeptide(L)'
;MIRAVALPLTFITSALIALAADQPNNSEEPGEFDIEPPILRQNLSDELAEAGTPDGDVARCEKKLERSKRNAAGAERLWRIGVLAKVEVEQRALKVIKCETELASARVAQAKGIVAEQESRVASGESTKQELEVAKTALAQLIEAEQKAVAKRESAELEFAEANLRRQQRLLKLGSAHKSDVTNAEERLAELKGPKN
;
A
#
# COMPACT_ATOMS: atom_id res chain seq x y z
N MET A 1 20.06 -48.07 7.92
CA MET A 1 19.55 -47.95 9.30
C MET A 1 18.59 -46.79 9.36
N ILE A 2 17.30 -47.07 9.30
CA ILE A 2 16.22 -46.09 9.25
C ILE A 2 15.61 -46.06 10.66
N ARG A 3 15.69 -44.92 11.34
CA ARG A 3 15.01 -44.69 12.63
C ARG A 3 13.73 -43.89 12.37
N ALA A 4 12.60 -44.57 12.52
CA ALA A 4 11.30 -43.99 12.58
C ALA A 4 11.08 -43.34 13.97
N VAL A 5 10.69 -42.06 13.99
CA VAL A 5 10.23 -41.36 15.20
C VAL A 5 8.71 -41.25 15.15
N ALA A 6 8.04 -41.94 16.04
CA ALA A 6 6.59 -41.90 16.22
C ALA A 6 6.21 -40.72 17.13
N LEU A 7 5.26 -39.87 16.70
CA LEU A 7 4.63 -38.80 17.49
C LEU A 7 3.32 -39.33 18.10
N PRO A 8 3.05 -39.09 19.36
CA PRO A 8 1.76 -39.46 19.96
C PRO A 8 0.69 -38.39 19.70
N LEU A 9 -0.46 -38.85 19.27
CA LEU A 9 -1.71 -38.11 19.05
C LEU A 9 -2.43 -37.97 20.39
N THR A 10 -2.50 -36.78 20.97
CA THR A 10 -3.29 -36.51 22.17
C THR A 10 -4.68 -35.98 21.77
N PHE A 11 -5.71 -36.79 22.05
CA PHE A 11 -7.12 -36.44 22.00
C PHE A 11 -7.48 -35.58 23.20
N ILE A 12 -8.01 -34.34 22.96
CA ILE A 12 -8.64 -33.50 23.97
C ILE A 12 -10.17 -33.57 23.76
N THR A 13 -10.84 -34.22 24.65
CA THR A 13 -12.31 -34.27 24.73
C THR A 13 -12.84 -33.00 25.36
N SER A 14 -13.66 -32.24 24.63
CA SER A 14 -14.36 -31.05 25.13
C SER A 14 -15.69 -31.41 25.77
N ALA A 15 -15.88 -31.04 27.02
CA ALA A 15 -17.12 -31.14 27.76
C ALA A 15 -18.10 -30.01 27.39
N LEU A 16 -19.32 -30.37 27.00
CA LEU A 16 -20.44 -29.42 26.84
C LEU A 16 -21.00 -29.10 28.25
N ILE A 17 -21.02 -27.81 28.59
CA ILE A 17 -21.81 -27.28 29.70
C ILE A 17 -22.94 -26.45 29.12
N ALA A 18 -24.17 -26.97 29.23
CA ALA A 18 -25.38 -26.21 28.97
C ALA A 18 -25.73 -25.39 30.21
N LEU A 19 -25.76 -24.08 30.10
CA LEU A 19 -26.37 -23.19 31.11
C LEU A 19 -27.59 -22.52 30.48
N ALA A 20 -28.75 -22.87 30.95
CA ALA A 20 -29.99 -22.13 30.76
C ALA A 20 -29.98 -20.93 31.71
N ALA A 21 -30.21 -19.73 31.18
CA ALA A 21 -30.45 -18.56 31.98
C ALA A 21 -31.46 -17.64 31.29
N ASP A 22 -32.58 -17.45 31.98
CA ASP A 22 -33.54 -16.36 32.07
C ASP A 22 -33.36 -15.18 31.07
N GLN A 23 -34.44 -14.95 30.32
CA GLN A 23 -34.69 -13.69 29.64
C GLN A 23 -35.39 -12.72 30.57
N PRO A 24 -34.87 -11.53 30.83
CA PRO A 24 -35.69 -10.39 31.20
C PRO A 24 -36.25 -9.73 29.93
N ASN A 25 -37.55 -9.70 29.90
CA ASN A 25 -38.40 -8.94 28.99
C ASN A 25 -38.08 -7.44 29.15
N ASN A 26 -37.37 -6.85 28.20
CA ASN A 26 -37.19 -5.39 28.11
C ASN A 26 -37.76 -4.92 26.78
N SER A 27 -38.94 -4.29 26.88
CA SER A 27 -39.53 -3.51 25.80
C SER A 27 -38.66 -2.27 25.55
N GLU A 28 -37.73 -2.41 24.63
CA GLU A 28 -36.97 -1.28 24.13
C GLU A 28 -37.72 -0.67 22.94
N GLU A 29 -37.94 0.63 23.03
CA GLU A 29 -38.42 1.51 21.99
C GLU A 29 -37.57 1.34 20.71
N PRO A 30 -38.12 1.60 19.50
CA PRO A 30 -37.35 1.51 18.26
C PRO A 30 -36.29 2.59 18.29
N GLY A 31 -35.11 2.20 18.76
CA GLY A 31 -33.91 3.01 18.71
C GLY A 31 -33.61 3.40 17.25
N GLU A 32 -33.40 4.65 17.07
CA GLU A 32 -32.86 5.32 15.90
C GLU A 32 -31.88 4.40 15.18
N PHE A 33 -32.23 4.00 13.96
CA PHE A 33 -31.31 3.26 13.08
C PHE A 33 -30.14 4.19 12.72
N ASP A 34 -29.10 4.15 13.53
CA ASP A 34 -27.82 4.76 13.22
C ASP A 34 -27.16 3.94 12.08
N ILE A 35 -27.61 4.21 10.86
CA ILE A 35 -27.02 3.67 9.63
C ILE A 35 -25.77 4.49 9.30
N GLU A 36 -24.80 4.50 10.19
CA GLU A 36 -23.45 4.85 9.78
C GLU A 36 -22.87 3.69 8.96
N PRO A 37 -22.61 3.88 7.66
CA PRO A 37 -22.04 2.81 6.86
C PRO A 37 -20.66 2.45 7.44
N PRO A 38 -20.37 1.16 7.66
CA PRO A 38 -19.12 0.69 8.28
C PRO A 38 -17.85 1.10 7.52
N ILE A 39 -18.01 1.70 6.36
CA ILE A 39 -16.93 2.18 5.48
C ILE A 39 -16.24 3.45 6.03
N LEU A 40 -16.95 4.30 6.80
CA LEU A 40 -16.37 5.54 7.32
C LEU A 40 -15.45 5.33 8.53
N ARG A 41 -15.70 4.32 9.36
CA ARG A 41 -14.86 4.04 10.54
C ARG A 41 -13.50 3.42 10.21
N GLN A 42 -13.36 2.74 9.05
CA GLN A 42 -12.09 2.12 8.65
C GLN A 42 -11.04 3.11 8.10
N ASN A 43 -11.43 4.32 7.74
CA ASN A 43 -10.52 5.31 7.14
C ASN A 43 -9.95 6.33 8.12
N LEU A 44 -10.50 6.48 9.33
CA LEU A 44 -10.08 7.53 10.29
C LEU A 44 -9.07 7.07 11.34
N SER A 45 -8.93 5.77 11.60
CA SER A 45 -8.08 5.29 12.70
C SER A 45 -6.61 5.05 12.35
N ASP A 46 -6.24 5.00 11.05
CA ASP A 46 -4.86 4.69 10.64
C ASP A 46 -3.99 5.94 10.36
N GLU A 47 -4.60 7.14 10.31
CA GLU A 47 -3.87 8.38 9.99
C GLU A 47 -3.29 9.11 11.22
N LEU A 48 -3.69 8.71 12.43
CA LEU A 48 -3.28 9.34 13.68
C LEU A 48 -2.16 8.60 14.44
N ALA A 49 -1.68 7.47 13.92
CA ALA A 49 -0.59 6.73 14.56
C ALA A 49 0.78 7.25 14.11
N GLU A 50 1.40 8.03 15.01
CA GLU A 50 2.85 8.29 15.07
C GLU A 50 3.51 8.87 13.80
N ALA A 51 3.17 10.11 13.46
CA ALA A 51 4.04 10.95 12.67
C ALA A 51 5.24 11.35 13.54
N GLY A 52 6.47 10.91 13.21
CA GLY A 52 7.64 11.49 13.83
C GLY A 52 8.92 10.69 13.90
N THR A 53 8.92 9.37 13.68
CA THR A 53 10.18 8.62 13.64
C THR A 53 10.39 8.00 12.25
N PRO A 54 11.63 7.95 11.73
CA PRO A 54 11.92 7.32 10.43
C PRO A 54 11.46 5.86 10.37
N ASP A 55 11.51 5.14 11.49
CA ASP A 55 11.03 3.76 11.61
C ASP A 55 9.50 3.68 11.52
N GLY A 56 8.79 4.61 12.14
CA GLY A 56 7.34 4.72 12.05
C GLY A 56 6.86 5.00 10.62
N ASP A 57 7.60 5.80 9.87
CA ASP A 57 7.28 6.11 8.48
C ASP A 57 7.43 4.88 7.57
N VAL A 58 8.48 4.08 7.72
CA VAL A 58 8.66 2.83 6.96
C VAL A 58 7.53 1.85 7.27
N ALA A 59 7.22 1.60 8.54
CA ALA A 59 6.15 0.69 8.95
C ALA A 59 4.77 1.14 8.43
N ARG A 60 4.50 2.46 8.41
CA ARG A 60 3.29 3.04 7.83
C ARG A 60 3.21 2.81 6.32
N CYS A 61 4.30 3.04 5.59
CA CYS A 61 4.37 2.80 4.15
C CYS A 61 4.20 1.31 3.83
N GLU A 62 4.74 0.39 4.63
CA GLU A 62 4.56 -1.05 4.45
C GLU A 62 3.09 -1.46 4.62
N LYS A 63 2.41 -1.00 5.68
CA LYS A 63 0.97 -1.23 5.88
C LYS A 63 0.13 -0.67 4.72
N LYS A 64 0.46 0.53 4.23
CA LYS A 64 -0.18 1.18 3.09
C LYS A 64 -0.01 0.37 1.82
N LEU A 65 1.19 -0.14 1.56
CA LEU A 65 1.51 -0.98 0.42
C LEU A 65 0.72 -2.30 0.46
N GLU A 66 0.71 -2.98 1.60
CA GLU A 66 -0.03 -4.24 1.77
C GLU A 66 -1.55 -4.05 1.57
N ARG A 67 -2.12 -2.95 2.10
CA ARG A 67 -3.53 -2.58 1.85
C ARG A 67 -3.77 -2.34 0.35
N SER A 68 -2.88 -1.60 -0.32
CA SER A 68 -3.00 -1.31 -1.75
C SER A 68 -2.92 -2.57 -2.61
N LYS A 69 -2.01 -3.51 -2.30
CA LYS A 69 -1.91 -4.82 -2.97
C LYS A 69 -3.18 -5.65 -2.82
N ARG A 70 -3.74 -5.73 -1.60
CA ARG A 70 -5.00 -6.44 -1.35
C ARG A 70 -6.16 -5.82 -2.13
N ASN A 71 -6.25 -4.49 -2.18
CA ASN A 71 -7.26 -3.78 -2.93
C ASN A 71 -7.13 -3.99 -4.45
N ALA A 72 -5.90 -4.01 -4.98
CA ALA A 72 -5.65 -4.28 -6.39
C ALA A 72 -6.02 -5.73 -6.76
N ALA A 73 -5.65 -6.71 -5.94
CA ALA A 73 -6.02 -8.11 -6.14
C ALA A 73 -7.55 -8.33 -6.04
N GLY A 74 -8.23 -7.60 -5.16
CA GLY A 74 -9.70 -7.59 -5.08
C GLY A 74 -10.34 -7.03 -6.34
N ALA A 75 -9.82 -5.91 -6.85
CA ALA A 75 -10.30 -5.29 -8.07
C ALA A 75 -10.12 -6.18 -9.29
N GLU A 76 -9.00 -6.87 -9.41
CA GLU A 76 -8.76 -7.80 -10.51
C GLU A 76 -9.75 -8.96 -10.52
N ARG A 77 -10.11 -9.50 -9.33
CA ARG A 77 -11.15 -10.53 -9.21
C ARG A 77 -12.51 -10.01 -9.67
N LEU A 78 -12.89 -8.79 -9.24
CA LEU A 78 -14.16 -8.17 -9.61
C LEU A 78 -14.23 -7.85 -11.12
N TRP A 79 -13.11 -7.47 -11.72
CA TRP A 79 -13.03 -7.27 -13.16
C TRP A 79 -13.20 -8.57 -13.95
N ARG A 80 -12.57 -9.67 -13.52
CA ARG A 80 -12.68 -10.97 -14.18
C ARG A 80 -14.12 -11.49 -14.23
N ILE A 81 -14.94 -11.15 -13.26
CA ILE A 81 -16.37 -11.49 -13.23
C ILE A 81 -17.27 -10.39 -13.83
N GLY A 82 -16.69 -9.35 -14.45
CA GLY A 82 -17.42 -8.30 -15.15
C GLY A 82 -18.09 -7.24 -14.28
N VAL A 83 -17.82 -7.21 -12.96
CA VAL A 83 -18.39 -6.24 -12.02
C VAL A 83 -17.66 -4.91 -12.02
N LEU A 84 -16.34 -4.92 -12.26
CA LEU A 84 -15.51 -3.71 -12.20
C LEU A 84 -14.97 -3.34 -13.58
N ALA A 85 -14.88 -2.03 -13.85
CA ALA A 85 -14.30 -1.53 -15.11
C ALA A 85 -12.76 -1.71 -15.11
N LYS A 86 -12.18 -2.00 -16.28
CA LYS A 86 -10.73 -2.17 -16.43
C LYS A 86 -9.93 -0.96 -15.94
N VAL A 87 -10.44 0.26 -16.16
CA VAL A 87 -9.78 1.50 -15.72
C VAL A 87 -9.56 1.54 -14.20
N GLU A 88 -10.51 1.01 -13.43
CA GLU A 88 -10.36 0.99 -11.97
C GLU A 88 -9.31 -0.01 -11.51
N VAL A 89 -9.16 -1.14 -12.22
CA VAL A 89 -8.08 -2.09 -11.96
C VAL A 89 -6.72 -1.44 -12.23
N GLU A 90 -6.59 -0.75 -13.37
CA GLU A 90 -5.37 -0.01 -13.76
C GLU A 90 -5.03 1.08 -12.74
N GLN A 91 -6.02 1.84 -12.25
CA GLN A 91 -5.82 2.85 -11.19
C GLN A 91 -5.31 2.25 -9.89
N ARG A 92 -5.87 1.10 -9.47
CA ARG A 92 -5.42 0.42 -8.25
C ARG A 92 -4.05 -0.20 -8.40
N ALA A 93 -3.71 -0.72 -9.59
CA ALA A 93 -2.36 -1.19 -9.90
C ALA A 93 -1.35 -0.02 -9.84
N LEU A 94 -1.68 1.12 -10.42
CA LEU A 94 -0.86 2.33 -10.34
C LEU A 94 -0.65 2.80 -8.89
N LYS A 95 -1.71 2.71 -8.05
CA LYS A 95 -1.60 3.04 -6.62
C LYS A 95 -0.61 2.13 -5.90
N VAL A 96 -0.54 0.84 -6.23
CA VAL A 96 0.47 -0.09 -5.67
C VAL A 96 1.87 0.40 -6.01
N ILE A 97 2.13 0.74 -7.28
CA ILE A 97 3.44 1.23 -7.73
C ILE A 97 3.83 2.54 -7.01
N LYS A 98 2.87 3.45 -6.80
CA LYS A 98 3.09 4.68 -6.00
C LYS A 98 3.48 4.37 -4.56
N CYS A 99 2.79 3.43 -3.92
CA CYS A 99 3.13 3.01 -2.55
C CYS A 99 4.50 2.29 -2.48
N GLU A 100 4.91 1.54 -3.53
CA GLU A 100 6.25 0.96 -3.62
C GLU A 100 7.33 2.06 -3.66
N THR A 101 7.10 3.13 -4.41
CA THR A 101 8.03 4.28 -4.47
C THR A 101 8.10 5.01 -3.12
N GLU A 102 6.95 5.28 -2.48
CA GLU A 102 6.91 5.90 -1.16
C GLU A 102 7.68 5.08 -0.12
N LEU A 103 7.53 3.75 -0.14
CA LEU A 103 8.28 2.86 0.76
C LEU A 103 9.79 2.90 0.48
N ALA A 104 10.19 2.91 -0.80
CA ALA A 104 11.61 3.02 -1.17
C ALA A 104 12.22 4.32 -0.66
N SER A 105 11.52 5.45 -0.83
CA SER A 105 11.96 6.76 -0.32
C SER A 105 12.04 6.81 1.21
N ALA A 106 11.07 6.21 1.92
CA ALA A 106 11.10 6.13 3.38
C ALA A 106 12.30 5.31 3.89
N ARG A 107 12.62 4.19 3.22
CA ARG A 107 13.80 3.37 3.55
C ARG A 107 15.12 4.11 3.32
N VAL A 108 15.22 4.90 2.24
CA VAL A 108 16.38 5.76 1.99
C VAL A 108 16.51 6.82 3.08
N ALA A 109 15.41 7.46 3.49
CA ALA A 109 15.42 8.44 4.57
C ALA A 109 15.88 7.83 5.90
N GLN A 110 15.39 6.65 6.26
CA GLN A 110 15.82 5.88 7.43
C GLN A 110 17.32 5.55 7.36
N ALA A 111 17.80 5.03 6.23
CA ALA A 111 19.21 4.67 6.06
C ALA A 111 20.14 5.90 6.13
N LYS A 112 19.71 7.06 5.64
CA LYS A 112 20.45 8.33 5.82
C LYS A 112 20.58 8.69 7.29
N GLY A 113 19.53 8.52 8.09
CA GLY A 113 19.57 8.71 9.55
C GLY A 113 20.57 7.76 10.23
N ILE A 114 20.56 6.47 9.85
CA ILE A 114 21.50 5.48 10.37
C ILE A 114 22.96 5.85 10.04
N VAL A 115 23.23 6.27 8.81
CA VAL A 115 24.59 6.71 8.41
C VAL A 115 25.03 7.91 9.22
N ALA A 116 24.18 8.93 9.42
CA ALA A 116 24.50 10.11 10.22
C ALA A 116 24.76 9.75 11.69
N GLU A 117 24.01 8.84 12.27
CA GLU A 117 24.25 8.31 13.63
C GLU A 117 25.59 7.58 13.69
N GLN A 118 25.89 6.70 12.75
CA GLN A 118 27.17 5.98 12.70
C GLN A 118 28.36 6.94 12.52
N GLU A 119 28.23 7.99 11.72
CA GLU A 119 29.27 9.03 11.58
C GLU A 119 29.55 9.72 12.94
N SER A 120 28.51 10.04 13.70
CA SER A 120 28.64 10.61 15.04
C SER A 120 29.33 9.64 16.01
N ARG A 121 28.95 8.35 15.97
CA ARG A 121 29.54 7.29 16.84
C ARG A 121 31.00 6.98 16.52
N VAL A 122 31.37 7.05 15.23
CA VAL A 122 32.79 6.93 14.83
C VAL A 122 33.60 8.14 15.33
N ALA A 123 33.02 9.36 15.27
CA ALA A 123 33.67 10.56 15.75
C ALA A 123 33.90 10.54 17.28
N SER A 124 32.98 9.93 18.04
CA SER A 124 33.13 9.72 19.51
C SER A 124 34.01 8.53 19.88
N GLY A 125 34.40 7.70 18.90
CA GLY A 125 35.20 6.49 19.14
C GLY A 125 34.40 5.27 19.61
N GLU A 126 33.06 5.33 19.56
CA GLU A 126 32.15 4.26 19.99
C GLU A 126 31.87 3.21 18.89
N SER A 127 32.16 3.52 17.63
CA SER A 127 31.94 2.64 16.51
C SER A 127 33.16 2.58 15.58
N THR A 128 33.26 1.54 14.79
CA THR A 128 34.37 1.32 13.87
C THR A 128 34.12 1.96 12.50
N LYS A 129 35.19 2.37 11.81
CA LYS A 129 35.08 2.86 10.43
C LYS A 129 34.49 1.80 9.48
N GLN A 130 34.69 0.51 9.79
CA GLN A 130 34.16 -0.58 9.00
C GLN A 130 32.62 -0.66 9.06
N GLU A 131 32.02 -0.43 10.22
CA GLU A 131 30.56 -0.37 10.38
C GLU A 131 29.95 0.79 9.62
N LEU A 132 30.63 1.95 9.62
CA LEU A 132 30.22 3.10 8.82
C LEU A 132 30.24 2.79 7.31
N GLU A 133 31.27 2.13 6.81
CA GLU A 133 31.36 1.76 5.40
C GLU A 133 30.26 0.74 5.00
N VAL A 134 29.91 -0.19 5.90
CA VAL A 134 28.77 -1.10 5.68
C VAL A 134 27.45 -0.31 5.58
N ALA A 135 27.22 0.64 6.48
CA ALA A 135 26.02 1.48 6.46
C ALA A 135 25.93 2.33 5.17
N LYS A 136 27.06 2.92 4.72
CA LYS A 136 27.13 3.67 3.45
C LYS A 136 26.86 2.79 2.23
N THR A 137 27.37 1.55 2.24
CA THR A 137 27.10 0.60 1.15
C THR A 137 25.63 0.21 1.09
N ALA A 138 25.01 -0.04 2.25
CA ALA A 138 23.59 -0.31 2.35
C ALA A 138 22.73 0.89 1.85
N LEU A 139 23.10 2.12 2.23
CA LEU A 139 22.44 3.33 1.73
C LEU A 139 22.55 3.44 0.21
N ALA A 140 23.73 3.19 -0.38
CA ALA A 140 23.92 3.23 -1.83
C ALA A 140 23.00 2.24 -2.56
N GLN A 141 22.84 1.02 -2.04
CA GLN A 141 21.92 0.01 -2.60
C GLN A 141 20.45 0.46 -2.51
N LEU A 142 20.06 1.09 -1.41
CA LEU A 142 18.69 1.60 -1.24
C LEU A 142 18.40 2.78 -2.18
N ILE A 143 19.37 3.66 -2.41
CA ILE A 143 19.24 4.76 -3.39
C ILE A 143 19.04 4.20 -4.81
N GLU A 144 19.81 3.17 -5.20
CA GLU A 144 19.62 2.51 -6.49
C GLU A 144 18.23 1.87 -6.62
N ALA A 145 17.75 1.22 -5.53
CA ALA A 145 16.41 0.64 -5.49
C ALA A 145 15.31 1.72 -5.59
N GLU A 146 15.48 2.87 -4.93
CA GLU A 146 14.57 4.02 -5.03
C GLU A 146 14.52 4.56 -6.47
N GLN A 147 15.67 4.75 -7.13
CA GLN A 147 15.73 5.20 -8.52
C GLN A 147 14.98 4.26 -9.47
N LYS A 148 15.14 2.94 -9.30
CA LYS A 148 14.38 1.93 -10.06
C LYS A 148 12.88 2.01 -9.79
N ALA A 149 12.47 2.23 -8.54
CA ALA A 149 11.05 2.37 -8.17
C ALA A 149 10.45 3.66 -8.75
N VAL A 150 11.19 4.77 -8.77
CA VAL A 150 10.78 6.04 -9.39
C VAL A 150 10.62 5.86 -10.90
N ALA A 151 11.60 5.28 -11.59
CA ALA A 151 11.51 5.02 -13.02
C ALA A 151 10.31 4.12 -13.39
N LYS A 152 10.06 3.07 -12.59
CA LYS A 152 8.89 2.21 -12.73
C LYS A 152 7.58 2.99 -12.58
N ARG A 153 7.49 3.91 -11.59
CA ARG A 153 6.32 4.75 -11.40
C ARG A 153 6.07 5.66 -12.58
N GLU A 154 7.12 6.32 -13.06
CA GLU A 154 7.02 7.24 -14.20
C GLU A 154 6.54 6.52 -15.46
N SER A 155 7.11 5.36 -15.76
CA SER A 155 6.66 4.52 -16.87
C SER A 155 5.19 4.11 -16.73
N ALA A 156 4.78 3.66 -15.56
CA ALA A 156 3.40 3.25 -15.30
C ALA A 156 2.40 4.43 -15.37
N GLU A 157 2.79 5.63 -14.92
CA GLU A 157 1.98 6.85 -15.04
C GLU A 157 1.78 7.25 -16.51
N LEU A 158 2.85 7.16 -17.33
CA LEU A 158 2.78 7.42 -18.76
C LEU A 158 1.88 6.40 -19.46
N GLU A 159 2.06 5.11 -19.23
CA GLU A 159 1.24 4.05 -19.81
C GLU A 159 -0.25 4.22 -19.47
N PHE A 160 -0.54 4.55 -18.20
CA PHE A 160 -1.90 4.82 -17.76
C PHE A 160 -2.50 6.06 -18.46
N ALA A 161 -1.74 7.16 -18.56
CA ALA A 161 -2.20 8.38 -19.23
C ALA A 161 -2.46 8.15 -20.72
N GLU A 162 -1.60 7.42 -21.42
CA GLU A 162 -1.81 7.04 -22.84
C GLU A 162 -3.02 6.12 -23.02
N ALA A 163 -3.18 5.15 -22.13
CA ALA A 163 -4.36 4.28 -22.15
C ALA A 163 -5.66 5.07 -21.90
N ASN A 164 -5.61 6.03 -20.98
CA ASN A 164 -6.75 6.90 -20.70
C ASN A 164 -7.09 7.79 -21.90
N LEU A 165 -6.13 8.43 -22.53
CA LEU A 165 -6.34 9.24 -23.73
C LEU A 165 -6.99 8.40 -24.84
N ARG A 166 -6.44 7.22 -25.15
CA ARG A 166 -7.04 6.30 -26.14
C ARG A 166 -8.47 5.93 -25.79
N ARG A 167 -8.79 5.80 -24.51
CA ARG A 167 -10.16 5.51 -24.03
C ARG A 167 -11.08 6.68 -24.24
N GLN A 168 -10.68 7.90 -23.87
CA GLN A 168 -11.49 9.12 -24.05
C GLN A 168 -11.75 9.41 -25.54
N GLN A 169 -10.75 9.27 -26.39
CA GLN A 169 -10.92 9.40 -27.85
C GLN A 169 -11.93 8.41 -28.42
N ARG A 170 -11.92 7.15 -27.92
CA ARG A 170 -12.91 6.13 -28.33
C ARG A 170 -14.30 6.49 -27.85
N LEU A 171 -14.45 6.92 -26.60
CA LEU A 171 -15.74 7.34 -26.04
C LEU A 171 -16.29 8.58 -26.75
N LEU A 172 -15.44 9.54 -27.13
CA LEU A 172 -15.85 10.69 -27.93
C LEU A 172 -16.40 10.26 -29.32
N LYS A 173 -15.73 9.32 -29.98
CA LYS A 173 -16.22 8.77 -31.26
C LYS A 173 -17.57 8.06 -31.14
N LEU A 174 -17.87 7.51 -29.96
CA LEU A 174 -19.15 6.87 -29.65
C LEU A 174 -20.21 7.86 -29.12
N GLY A 175 -19.88 9.15 -29.00
CA GLY A 175 -20.77 10.17 -28.45
C GLY A 175 -20.97 10.07 -26.92
N SER A 176 -20.15 9.30 -26.22
CA SER A 176 -20.27 9.04 -24.76
C SER A 176 -19.29 9.86 -23.91
N ALA A 177 -18.44 10.68 -24.51
CA ALA A 177 -17.53 11.61 -23.82
C ALA A 177 -17.59 12.99 -24.46
N HIS A 178 -17.13 14.00 -23.71
CA HIS A 178 -17.03 15.37 -24.21
C HIS A 178 -15.61 15.66 -24.78
N LYS A 179 -15.52 16.68 -25.66
CA LYS A 179 -14.21 17.12 -26.16
C LYS A 179 -13.27 17.55 -25.04
N SER A 180 -13.80 18.16 -23.99
CA SER A 180 -13.03 18.54 -22.79
C SER A 180 -12.34 17.34 -22.12
N ASP A 181 -12.96 16.15 -22.11
CA ASP A 181 -12.37 14.97 -21.49
C ASP A 181 -11.12 14.51 -22.26
N VAL A 182 -11.16 14.63 -23.61
CA VAL A 182 -10.00 14.34 -24.44
C VAL A 182 -8.90 15.38 -24.23
N THR A 183 -9.25 16.69 -24.23
CA THR A 183 -8.28 17.78 -23.99
C THR A 183 -7.60 17.62 -22.64
N ASN A 184 -8.35 17.35 -21.56
CA ASN A 184 -7.78 17.12 -20.23
C ASN A 184 -6.82 15.90 -20.21
N ALA A 185 -7.15 14.84 -20.95
CA ALA A 185 -6.28 13.66 -21.06
C ALA A 185 -5.01 13.96 -21.88
N GLU A 186 -5.09 14.80 -22.91
CA GLU A 186 -3.94 15.26 -23.71
C GLU A 186 -3.02 16.15 -22.87
N GLU A 187 -3.56 17.12 -22.14
CA GLU A 187 -2.81 17.98 -21.23
C GLU A 187 -2.08 17.17 -20.17
N ARG A 188 -2.78 16.21 -19.55
CA ARG A 188 -2.16 15.32 -18.55
C ARG A 188 -1.02 14.50 -19.13
N LEU A 189 -1.14 14.01 -20.35
CA LEU A 189 -0.08 13.28 -21.03
C LEU A 189 1.09 14.20 -21.37
N ALA A 190 0.82 15.44 -21.80
CA ALA A 190 1.84 16.43 -22.09
C ALA A 190 2.64 16.83 -20.84
N GLU A 191 1.97 17.02 -19.69
CA GLU A 191 2.62 17.26 -18.40
C GLU A 191 3.60 16.15 -18.03
N LEU A 192 3.21 14.88 -18.21
CA LEU A 192 4.05 13.73 -17.89
C LEU A 192 5.24 13.56 -18.85
N LYS A 193 5.11 14.02 -20.10
CA LYS A 193 6.16 13.99 -21.12
C LYS A 193 7.06 15.23 -21.10
N GLY A 194 6.61 16.29 -20.43
CA GLY A 194 7.37 17.54 -20.33
C GLY A 194 8.68 17.38 -19.57
N PRO A 195 9.64 18.30 -19.76
CA PRO A 195 10.89 18.29 -19.02
C PRO A 195 10.59 18.45 -17.53
N LYS A 196 11.05 17.48 -16.74
CA LYS A 196 11.00 17.58 -15.27
C LYS A 196 12.17 18.46 -14.85
N ASN A 197 11.88 19.73 -14.53
CA ASN A 197 12.84 20.68 -13.95
C ASN A 197 13.17 20.32 -12.50
#